data_1d42f83f2927e6969fddb81da8f7e86c
#
_entry.id   1d42f83f2927e6969fddb81da8f7e86c
#
_cell.length_a   1.000
_cell.length_b   1.000
_cell.length_c   1.000
_cell.angle_alpha   90.00
_cell.angle_beta   90.00
_cell.angle_gamma   90.00
#
_symmetry.space_group_name_H-M   'P 1'
#
loop_
_entity.id
_entity.type
_entity.pdbx_description
1 polymer ?
#
loop_
_entity_poly.entity_id
_entity_poly.type
_entity_poly.pdbx_seq_one_letter_code
_entity_poly.pdbx_strand_id
1 'polypeptide(L)'
;MIKKIDLHTHSTASDGTFTPSEVAHKAHKTGLSAIALTDHDTINGLAEFKRACGEYGIEGISGVEISAKYEKEMHIVGLFIDENDTELAEKLDELKNAREVRNKKVLELVNGQGMEISVDNILSQKDGATLLNTGRAHIAHAMVKKGYVASVDEAFKKYLGKGMSCYVPRKTYSPKESIEMIKNAG
;
A
#
# COMPACT_ATOMS: atom_id res chain seq x y z
N MET A 1 -30.27 -15.14 -8.00
CA MET A 1 -29.25 -15.11 -6.91
C MET A 1 -28.70 -13.71 -6.80
N ILE A 2 -28.49 -13.20 -5.59
CA ILE A 2 -27.84 -11.88 -5.38
C ILE A 2 -26.37 -12.04 -5.72
N LYS A 3 -25.87 -11.24 -6.67
CA LYS A 3 -24.43 -11.17 -6.98
C LYS A 3 -23.72 -10.40 -5.87
N LYS A 4 -22.66 -10.99 -5.29
CA LYS A 4 -21.81 -10.33 -4.30
C LYS A 4 -20.55 -9.81 -5.00
N ILE A 5 -20.12 -8.61 -4.63
CA ILE A 5 -18.91 -7.98 -5.16
C ILE A 5 -18.08 -7.39 -4.02
N ASP A 6 -16.77 -7.26 -4.22
CA ASP A 6 -15.85 -6.51 -3.35
C ASP A 6 -14.98 -5.59 -4.22
N LEU A 7 -15.05 -4.30 -3.99
CA LEU A 7 -14.42 -3.28 -4.84
C LEU A 7 -13.19 -2.62 -4.19
N HIS A 8 -12.73 -3.12 -3.04
CA HIS A 8 -11.58 -2.55 -2.36
C HIS A 8 -10.78 -3.64 -1.64
N THR A 9 -9.78 -4.19 -2.31
CA THR A 9 -8.90 -5.23 -1.75
C THR A 9 -7.43 -4.96 -2.04
N HIS A 10 -6.57 -5.48 -1.18
CA HIS A 10 -5.11 -5.31 -1.27
C HIS A 10 -4.41 -6.66 -1.33
N SER A 11 -3.28 -6.67 -2.05
CA SER A 11 -2.40 -7.83 -2.16
C SER A 11 -1.01 -7.55 -1.57
N THR A 12 -0.13 -8.54 -1.70
CA THR A 12 1.29 -8.39 -1.35
C THR A 12 2.02 -7.39 -2.25
N ALA A 13 1.43 -6.94 -3.36
CA ALA A 13 2.02 -5.87 -4.16
C ALA A 13 2.05 -4.53 -3.40
N SER A 14 1.14 -4.34 -2.41
CA SER A 14 1.19 -3.23 -1.46
C SER A 14 1.32 -3.72 -0.01
N ASP A 15 0.31 -3.61 0.79
CA ASP A 15 0.32 -3.94 2.22
C ASP A 15 -0.60 -5.11 2.62
N GLY A 16 -1.28 -5.73 1.66
CA GLY A 16 -2.05 -6.95 1.86
C GLY A 16 -1.15 -8.16 2.21
N THR A 17 -1.77 -9.22 2.72
CA THR A 17 -1.08 -10.45 3.16
C THR A 17 -1.13 -11.58 2.15
N PHE A 18 -2.00 -11.49 1.14
CA PHE A 18 -2.18 -12.51 0.11
C PHE A 18 -1.63 -12.01 -1.22
N THR A 19 -1.04 -12.92 -2.00
CA THR A 19 -0.65 -12.62 -3.38
C THR A 19 -1.87 -12.25 -4.22
N PRO A 20 -1.70 -11.53 -5.34
CA PRO A 20 -2.81 -11.20 -6.24
C PRO A 20 -3.64 -12.44 -6.65
N SER A 21 -2.98 -13.56 -6.92
CA SER A 21 -3.63 -14.84 -7.24
C SER A 21 -4.42 -15.42 -6.06
N GLU A 22 -3.89 -15.33 -4.84
CA GLU A 22 -4.60 -15.79 -3.64
C GLU A 22 -5.80 -14.92 -3.32
N VAL A 23 -5.75 -13.61 -3.59
CA VAL A 23 -6.91 -12.69 -3.47
C VAL A 23 -8.03 -13.16 -4.41
N ALA A 24 -7.72 -13.43 -5.69
CA ALA A 24 -8.67 -13.97 -6.66
C ALA A 24 -9.23 -15.33 -6.22
N HIS A 25 -8.37 -16.24 -5.73
CA HIS A 25 -8.81 -17.54 -5.21
C HIS A 25 -9.79 -17.41 -4.03
N LYS A 26 -9.52 -16.52 -3.08
CA LYS A 26 -10.42 -16.24 -1.95
C LYS A 26 -11.76 -15.68 -2.41
N ALA A 27 -11.76 -14.75 -3.38
CA ALA A 27 -12.96 -14.21 -3.98
C ALA A 27 -13.84 -15.32 -4.58
N HIS A 28 -13.23 -16.23 -5.35
CA HIS A 28 -13.93 -17.39 -5.89
C HIS A 28 -14.53 -18.28 -4.78
N LYS A 29 -13.73 -18.63 -3.75
CA LYS A 29 -14.20 -19.47 -2.63
C LYS A 29 -15.34 -18.83 -1.84
N THR A 30 -15.39 -17.51 -1.73
CA THR A 30 -16.45 -16.78 -1.03
C THR A 30 -17.67 -16.48 -1.91
N GLY A 31 -17.64 -16.90 -3.19
CA GLY A 31 -18.74 -16.76 -4.14
C GLY A 31 -18.95 -15.33 -4.62
N LEU A 32 -17.87 -14.52 -4.71
CA LEU A 32 -17.94 -13.22 -5.34
C LEU A 32 -18.10 -13.37 -6.85
N SER A 33 -18.91 -12.50 -7.45
CA SER A 33 -19.08 -12.41 -8.91
C SER A 33 -18.07 -11.45 -9.55
N ALA A 34 -17.65 -10.44 -8.79
CA ALA A 34 -16.59 -9.50 -9.18
C ALA A 34 -15.78 -9.06 -7.97
N ILE A 35 -14.51 -8.74 -8.22
CA ILE A 35 -13.59 -8.21 -7.21
C ILE A 35 -12.64 -7.21 -7.86
N ALA A 36 -12.33 -6.11 -7.17
CA ALA A 36 -11.28 -5.17 -7.59
C ALA A 36 -10.01 -5.35 -6.76
N LEU A 37 -8.86 -5.33 -7.41
CA LEU A 37 -7.58 -5.17 -6.74
C LEU A 37 -7.19 -3.69 -6.80
N THR A 38 -6.98 -3.08 -5.62
CA THR A 38 -6.76 -1.64 -5.44
C THR A 38 -5.55 -1.38 -4.55
N ASP A 39 -4.41 -1.97 -4.90
CA ASP A 39 -3.18 -1.85 -4.13
C ASP A 39 -2.71 -0.40 -3.97
N HIS A 40 -2.12 -0.08 -2.82
CA HIS A 40 -1.63 1.27 -2.51
C HIS A 40 -0.49 1.71 -3.42
N ASP A 41 -0.70 2.82 -4.14
CA ASP A 41 0.28 3.51 -4.98
C ASP A 41 0.97 2.57 -5.99
N THR A 42 0.31 1.48 -6.45
CA THR A 42 0.87 0.52 -7.41
C THR A 42 -0.19 -0.24 -8.19
N ILE A 43 0.13 -0.62 -9.43
CA ILE A 43 -0.66 -1.46 -10.31
C ILE A 43 0.05 -2.79 -10.65
N ASN A 44 1.21 -3.07 -10.03
CA ASN A 44 2.06 -4.21 -10.38
C ASN A 44 1.40 -5.58 -10.14
N GLY A 45 0.38 -5.66 -9.27
CA GLY A 45 -0.36 -6.90 -9.00
C GLY A 45 -1.46 -7.21 -10.01
N LEU A 46 -1.87 -6.24 -10.86
CA LEU A 46 -3.07 -6.34 -11.69
C LEU A 46 -3.00 -7.46 -12.74
N ALA A 47 -1.89 -7.60 -13.45
CA ALA A 47 -1.74 -8.63 -14.48
C ALA A 47 -1.88 -10.05 -13.91
N GLU A 48 -1.25 -10.33 -12.76
CA GLU A 48 -1.38 -11.60 -12.05
C GLU A 48 -2.81 -11.83 -11.57
N PHE A 49 -3.39 -10.80 -10.94
CA PHE A 49 -4.75 -10.83 -10.40
C PHE A 49 -5.80 -11.12 -11.49
N LYS A 50 -5.75 -10.39 -12.60
CA LYS A 50 -6.72 -10.56 -13.70
C LYS A 50 -6.64 -11.94 -14.35
N ARG A 51 -5.42 -12.45 -14.55
CA ARG A 51 -5.23 -13.81 -15.04
C ARG A 51 -5.89 -14.82 -14.10
N ALA A 52 -5.63 -14.72 -12.79
CA ALA A 52 -6.21 -15.62 -11.80
C ALA A 52 -7.75 -15.49 -11.73
N CYS A 53 -8.29 -14.28 -11.80
CA CYS A 53 -9.75 -14.07 -11.88
C CYS A 53 -10.37 -14.78 -13.10
N GLY A 54 -9.71 -14.68 -14.26
CA GLY A 54 -10.13 -15.39 -15.49
C GLY A 54 -10.15 -16.90 -15.33
N GLU A 55 -9.14 -17.49 -14.67
CA GLU A 55 -9.07 -18.93 -14.37
C GLU A 55 -10.23 -19.40 -13.47
N TYR A 56 -10.68 -18.56 -12.55
CA TYR A 56 -11.80 -18.86 -11.65
C TYR A 56 -13.18 -18.41 -12.18
N GLY A 57 -13.23 -17.79 -13.36
CA GLY A 57 -14.49 -17.31 -13.96
C GLY A 57 -15.19 -16.21 -13.18
N ILE A 58 -14.43 -15.36 -12.46
CA ILE A 58 -14.92 -14.16 -11.77
C ILE A 58 -14.42 -12.90 -12.46
N GLU A 59 -15.18 -11.82 -12.38
CA GLU A 59 -14.80 -10.53 -12.95
C GLU A 59 -13.70 -9.88 -12.10
N GLY A 60 -12.49 -9.73 -12.66
CA GLY A 60 -11.38 -9.00 -12.05
C GLY A 60 -11.36 -7.56 -12.54
N ILE A 61 -11.54 -6.59 -11.64
CA ILE A 61 -11.58 -5.16 -11.94
C ILE A 61 -10.20 -4.56 -11.61
N SER A 62 -9.58 -3.92 -12.61
CA SER A 62 -8.34 -3.16 -12.41
C SER A 62 -8.62 -1.91 -11.59
N GLY A 63 -7.90 -1.73 -10.49
CA GLY A 63 -8.01 -0.56 -9.64
C GLY A 63 -6.66 -0.15 -9.04
N VAL A 64 -6.68 0.96 -8.34
CA VAL A 64 -5.55 1.49 -7.57
C VAL A 64 -6.08 2.31 -6.40
N GLU A 65 -5.37 2.30 -5.28
CA GLU A 65 -5.64 3.23 -4.18
C GLU A 65 -4.47 4.22 -4.05
N ILE A 66 -4.73 5.50 -4.35
CA ILE A 66 -3.72 6.56 -4.30
C ILE A 66 -3.75 7.27 -2.95
N SER A 67 -2.60 7.31 -2.27
CA SER A 67 -2.43 8.10 -1.04
C SER A 67 -2.33 9.59 -1.38
N ALA A 68 -3.37 10.36 -1.06
CA ALA A 68 -3.46 11.78 -1.39
C ALA A 68 -3.02 12.67 -0.23
N LYS A 69 -2.53 13.89 -0.56
CA LYS A 69 -2.14 14.92 0.41
C LYS A 69 -3.36 15.68 0.90
N TYR A 70 -3.73 15.43 2.14
CA TYR A 70 -4.82 16.14 2.82
C TYR A 70 -4.44 16.42 4.28
N GLU A 71 -5.30 17.15 5.01
CA GLU A 71 -5.08 17.47 6.44
C GLU A 71 -4.94 16.22 7.29
N LYS A 72 -5.80 15.23 7.03
CA LYS A 72 -5.74 13.88 7.58
C LYS A 72 -5.29 12.90 6.49
N GLU A 73 -5.10 11.65 6.84
CA GLU A 73 -4.87 10.58 5.87
C GLU A 73 -6.09 10.45 4.95
N MET A 74 -5.85 10.55 3.64
CA MET A 74 -6.89 10.44 2.62
C MET A 74 -6.36 9.51 1.52
N HIS A 75 -7.18 8.52 1.18
CA HIS A 75 -6.92 7.62 0.08
C HIS A 75 -8.05 7.74 -0.95
N ILE A 76 -7.71 7.66 -2.21
CA ILE A 76 -8.66 7.75 -3.32
C ILE A 76 -8.56 6.47 -4.13
N VAL A 77 -9.66 5.74 -4.19
CA VAL A 77 -9.76 4.50 -4.95
C VAL A 77 -10.21 4.83 -6.38
N GLY A 78 -9.42 4.38 -7.35
CA GLY A 78 -9.75 4.34 -8.76
C GLY A 78 -10.14 2.92 -9.18
N LEU A 79 -11.15 2.80 -10.00
CA LEU A 79 -11.61 1.53 -10.57
C LEU A 79 -11.67 1.64 -12.09
N PHE A 80 -11.57 0.49 -12.77
CA PHE A 80 -11.60 0.38 -14.23
C PHE A 80 -10.48 1.12 -14.95
N ILE A 81 -9.32 1.25 -14.29
CA ILE A 81 -8.13 1.87 -14.89
C ILE A 81 -7.53 0.96 -15.96
N ASP A 82 -6.88 1.56 -16.97
CA ASP A 82 -6.04 0.83 -17.90
C ASP A 82 -4.70 0.49 -17.22
N GLU A 83 -4.47 -0.79 -16.99
CA GLU A 83 -3.24 -1.29 -16.38
C GLU A 83 -1.97 -1.07 -17.22
N ASN A 84 -2.14 -0.68 -18.50
CA ASN A 84 -1.04 -0.37 -19.43
C ASN A 84 -0.80 1.14 -19.58
N ASP A 85 -1.53 1.98 -18.85
CA ASP A 85 -1.32 3.43 -18.88
C ASP A 85 0.05 3.80 -18.32
N THR A 86 0.93 4.27 -19.19
CA THR A 86 2.33 4.57 -18.85
C THR A 86 2.46 5.82 -17.99
N GLU A 87 1.59 6.82 -18.15
CA GLU A 87 1.63 8.04 -17.35
C GLU A 87 1.23 7.74 -15.90
N LEU A 88 0.18 6.93 -15.70
CA LEU A 88 -0.20 6.46 -14.37
C LEU A 88 0.94 5.65 -13.72
N ALA A 89 1.53 4.70 -14.46
CA ALA A 89 2.61 3.87 -13.96
C ALA A 89 3.82 4.70 -13.49
N GLU A 90 4.26 5.68 -14.28
CA GLU A 90 5.35 6.59 -13.94
C GLU A 90 5.07 7.40 -12.66
N LYS A 91 3.85 7.95 -12.53
CA LYS A 91 3.44 8.72 -11.33
C LYS A 91 3.36 7.84 -10.09
N LEU A 92 2.90 6.59 -10.23
CA LEU A 92 2.88 5.63 -9.12
C LEU A 92 4.30 5.22 -8.71
N ASP A 93 5.22 5.05 -9.65
CA ASP A 93 6.63 4.77 -9.35
C ASP A 93 7.30 5.94 -8.61
N GLU A 94 6.96 7.19 -8.94
CA GLU A 94 7.41 8.34 -8.15
C GLU A 94 6.95 8.28 -6.70
N LEU A 95 5.70 7.86 -6.45
CA LEU A 95 5.16 7.70 -5.08
C LEU A 95 5.86 6.59 -4.32
N LYS A 96 6.13 5.44 -4.98
CA LYS A 96 6.87 4.32 -4.40
C LYS A 96 8.30 4.72 -4.04
N ASN A 97 9.02 5.37 -4.94
CA ASN A 97 10.38 5.85 -4.70
C ASN A 97 10.42 6.88 -3.55
N ALA A 98 9.46 7.80 -3.50
CA ALA A 98 9.33 8.75 -2.39
C ALA A 98 9.05 8.04 -1.05
N ARG A 99 8.34 6.91 -1.08
CA ARG A 99 8.11 6.06 0.11
C ARG A 99 9.40 5.43 0.60
N GLU A 100 10.21 4.86 -0.29
CA GLU A 100 11.49 4.26 0.05
C GLU A 100 12.45 5.29 0.68
N VAL A 101 12.64 6.45 0.01
CA VAL A 101 13.47 7.55 0.51
C VAL A 101 13.01 7.98 1.91
N ARG A 102 11.69 8.16 2.09
CA ARG A 102 11.12 8.51 3.38
C ARG A 102 11.39 7.43 4.44
N ASN A 103 11.22 6.15 4.12
CA ASN A 103 11.43 5.06 5.07
C ASN A 103 12.89 5.00 5.54
N LYS A 104 13.86 5.14 4.62
CA LYS A 104 15.28 5.23 4.96
C LYS A 104 15.55 6.38 5.93
N LYS A 105 14.98 7.56 5.66
CA LYS A 105 15.16 8.74 6.52
C LYS A 105 14.50 8.57 7.90
N VAL A 106 13.32 7.96 7.97
CA VAL A 106 12.68 7.64 9.25
C VAL A 106 13.55 6.68 10.07
N LEU A 107 14.15 5.66 9.45
CA LEU A 107 15.05 4.74 10.12
C LEU A 107 16.29 5.44 10.68
N GLU A 108 16.90 6.34 9.91
CA GLU A 108 18.03 7.15 10.40
C GLU A 108 17.64 7.95 11.65
N LEU A 109 16.45 8.58 11.64
CA LEU A 109 15.97 9.36 12.78
C LEU A 109 15.65 8.48 14.00
N VAL A 110 15.00 7.33 13.78
CA VAL A 110 14.69 6.36 14.85
C VAL A 110 16.00 5.85 15.49
N ASN A 111 16.97 5.47 14.66
CA ASN A 111 18.28 5.01 15.15
C ASN A 111 19.05 6.13 15.86
N GLY A 112 18.90 7.38 15.42
CA GLY A 112 19.44 8.56 16.10
C GLY A 112 18.85 8.84 17.49
N GLN A 113 17.68 8.24 17.82
CA GLN A 113 17.10 8.26 19.17
C GLN A 113 17.61 7.10 20.06
N GLY A 114 18.62 6.36 19.60
CA GLY A 114 19.16 5.21 20.33
C GLY A 114 18.38 3.91 20.16
N MET A 115 17.48 3.84 19.17
CA MET A 115 16.70 2.63 18.86
C MET A 115 17.35 1.91 17.67
N GLU A 116 17.85 0.70 17.89
CA GLU A 116 18.53 -0.09 16.85
C GLU A 116 17.53 -0.86 15.99
N ILE A 117 16.94 -0.21 14.99
CA ILE A 117 16.03 -0.82 14.00
C ILE A 117 16.76 -0.94 12.67
N SER A 118 16.96 -2.18 12.19
CA SER A 118 17.53 -2.45 10.88
C SER A 118 16.43 -2.57 9.80
N VAL A 119 16.82 -2.49 8.54
CA VAL A 119 15.93 -2.80 7.39
C VAL A 119 15.37 -4.21 7.53
N ASP A 120 16.19 -5.20 7.91
CA ASP A 120 15.75 -6.59 8.09
C ASP A 120 14.67 -6.75 9.16
N ASN A 121 14.68 -5.92 10.22
CA ASN A 121 13.63 -5.93 11.23
C ASN A 121 12.27 -5.48 10.68
N ILE A 122 12.27 -4.73 9.57
CA ILE A 122 11.06 -4.31 8.87
C ILE A 122 10.65 -5.36 7.85
N LEU A 123 11.60 -5.80 7.01
CA LEU A 123 11.33 -6.70 5.90
C LEU A 123 10.93 -8.11 6.36
N SER A 124 11.45 -8.57 7.50
CA SER A 124 11.11 -9.89 8.08
C SER A 124 9.66 -10.02 8.59
N GLN A 125 8.86 -8.95 8.53
CA GLN A 125 7.47 -8.97 9.00
C GLN A 125 6.49 -9.49 7.96
N LYS A 126 6.90 -9.56 6.69
CA LYS A 126 6.04 -9.94 5.58
C LYS A 126 6.90 -10.53 4.45
N ASP A 127 6.44 -11.63 3.85
CA ASP A 127 7.06 -12.20 2.67
C ASP A 127 6.97 -11.22 1.49
N GLY A 128 8.07 -11.07 0.75
CA GLY A 128 8.16 -10.12 -0.36
C GLY A 128 8.18 -8.65 0.07
N ALA A 129 8.40 -8.35 1.36
CA ALA A 129 8.52 -6.98 1.83
C ALA A 129 9.77 -6.30 1.25
N THR A 130 9.59 -5.03 0.87
CA THR A 130 10.66 -4.11 0.47
C THR A 130 10.40 -2.76 1.11
N LEU A 131 11.37 -1.84 1.09
CA LEU A 131 11.13 -0.48 1.56
C LEU A 131 10.14 0.31 0.68
N LEU A 132 9.86 -0.19 -0.53
CA LEU A 132 8.88 0.40 -1.45
C LEU A 132 7.44 0.09 -1.02
N ASN A 133 7.17 -1.13 -0.54
CA ASN A 133 5.82 -1.60 -0.16
C ASN A 133 5.58 -1.65 1.36
N THR A 134 6.53 -1.17 2.17
CA THR A 134 6.38 -1.01 3.62
C THR A 134 6.12 0.45 4.00
N GLY A 135 5.67 0.69 5.23
CA GLY A 135 5.38 2.01 5.71
C GLY A 135 5.74 2.21 7.20
N ARG A 136 5.39 3.37 7.73
CA ARG A 136 5.64 3.70 9.16
C ARG A 136 5.03 2.69 10.14
N ALA A 137 3.92 2.06 9.78
CA ALA A 137 3.31 1.01 10.60
C ALA A 137 4.28 -0.18 10.79
N HIS A 138 4.97 -0.60 9.72
CA HIS A 138 5.98 -1.66 9.80
C HIS A 138 7.20 -1.26 10.66
N ILE A 139 7.62 0.01 10.59
CA ILE A 139 8.67 0.54 11.48
C ILE A 139 8.16 0.52 12.94
N ALA A 140 6.93 0.96 13.19
CA ALA A 140 6.31 0.91 14.51
C ALA A 140 6.22 -0.52 15.07
N HIS A 141 5.82 -1.49 14.25
CA HIS A 141 5.83 -2.90 14.65
C HIS A 141 7.23 -3.42 14.98
N ALA A 142 8.26 -3.01 14.23
CA ALA A 142 9.65 -3.35 14.56
C ALA A 142 10.06 -2.75 15.90
N MET A 143 9.67 -1.50 16.19
CA MET A 143 9.93 -0.84 17.48
C MET A 143 9.24 -1.59 18.63
N VAL A 144 8.00 -2.03 18.46
CA VAL A 144 7.27 -2.85 19.46
C VAL A 144 7.99 -4.19 19.67
N LYS A 145 8.31 -4.89 18.58
CA LYS A 145 8.98 -6.20 18.65
C LYS A 145 10.34 -6.15 19.38
N LYS A 146 11.02 -5.01 19.26
CA LYS A 146 12.30 -4.78 19.96
C LYS A 146 12.13 -4.18 21.37
N GLY A 147 10.92 -3.92 21.82
CA GLY A 147 10.63 -3.43 23.18
C GLY A 147 10.91 -1.94 23.39
N TYR A 148 11.08 -1.14 22.31
CA TYR A 148 11.29 0.30 22.44
C TYR A 148 10.00 1.07 22.74
N VAL A 149 8.85 0.52 22.39
CA VAL A 149 7.51 1.04 22.68
C VAL A 149 6.58 -0.13 23.00
N ALA A 150 5.50 0.15 23.76
CA ALA A 150 4.54 -0.89 24.15
C ALA A 150 3.50 -1.18 23.05
N SER A 151 3.27 -0.24 22.13
CA SER A 151 2.27 -0.39 21.06
C SER A 151 2.61 0.44 19.82
N VAL A 152 1.99 0.09 18.70
CA VAL A 152 2.06 0.87 17.46
C VAL A 152 1.52 2.29 17.66
N ASP A 153 0.42 2.44 18.41
CA ASP A 153 -0.16 3.74 18.75
C ASP A 153 0.83 4.62 19.53
N GLU A 154 1.55 4.03 20.49
CA GLU A 154 2.60 4.73 21.22
C GLU A 154 3.75 5.17 20.31
N ALA A 155 4.18 4.30 19.36
CA ALA A 155 5.22 4.65 18.39
C ALA A 155 4.82 5.87 17.56
N PHE A 156 3.56 5.93 17.10
CA PHE A 156 3.06 7.08 16.36
C PHE A 156 2.95 8.33 17.22
N LYS A 157 2.44 8.22 18.45
CA LYS A 157 2.27 9.36 19.35
C LYS A 157 3.60 10.00 19.79
N LYS A 158 4.64 9.18 19.97
CA LYS A 158 5.93 9.67 20.50
C LYS A 158 6.95 9.98 19.42
N TYR A 159 6.94 9.27 18.27
CA TYR A 159 8.04 9.31 17.31
C TYR A 159 7.62 9.51 15.85
N LEU A 160 6.64 8.73 15.34
CA LEU A 160 6.39 8.58 13.90
C LEU A 160 5.25 9.44 13.37
N GLY A 161 4.40 9.98 14.24
CA GLY A 161 3.24 10.80 13.86
C GLY A 161 3.64 12.19 13.36
N LYS A 162 2.71 12.88 12.71
CA LYS A 162 2.94 14.25 12.21
C LYS A 162 3.34 15.18 13.36
N GLY A 163 4.47 15.87 13.19
CA GLY A 163 5.04 16.77 14.20
C GLY A 163 5.93 16.10 15.24
N MET A 164 6.12 14.78 15.22
CA MET A 164 7.01 14.05 16.11
C MET A 164 8.44 13.99 15.57
N SER A 165 9.40 13.63 16.45
CA SER A 165 10.84 13.70 16.20
C SER A 165 11.33 12.87 15.00
N CYS A 166 10.68 11.75 14.70
CA CYS A 166 11.03 10.86 13.59
C CYS A 166 10.04 10.97 12.42
N TYR A 167 9.21 12.02 12.38
CA TYR A 167 8.30 12.25 11.27
C TYR A 167 9.05 12.79 10.06
N VAL A 168 8.89 12.12 8.92
CA VAL A 168 9.37 12.61 7.61
C VAL A 168 8.19 12.66 6.64
N PRO A 169 7.89 13.84 6.04
CA PRO A 169 6.90 13.93 4.97
C PRO A 169 7.40 13.18 3.73
N ARG A 170 6.48 12.69 2.89
CA ARG A 170 6.81 12.14 1.57
C ARG A 170 6.11 12.93 0.48
N LYS A 171 6.59 12.79 -0.77
CA LYS A 171 5.86 13.25 -1.95
C LYS A 171 4.50 12.54 -1.98
N THR A 172 3.45 13.30 -2.18
CA THR A 172 2.08 12.84 -2.43
C THR A 172 1.42 13.84 -3.36
N TYR A 173 0.44 13.39 -4.12
CA TYR A 173 -0.40 14.24 -4.95
C TYR A 173 -1.57 14.81 -4.13
N SER A 174 -2.10 15.96 -4.53
CA SER A 174 -3.35 16.49 -3.98
C SER A 174 -4.52 15.58 -4.37
N PRO A 175 -5.67 15.66 -3.68
CA PRO A 175 -6.86 14.90 -4.08
C PRO A 175 -7.29 15.16 -5.52
N LYS A 176 -7.17 16.40 -5.98
CA LYS A 176 -7.49 16.79 -7.37
C LYS A 176 -6.57 16.09 -8.37
N GLU A 177 -5.25 16.19 -8.16
CA GLU A 177 -4.27 15.52 -9.02
C GLU A 177 -4.46 14.00 -9.03
N SER A 178 -4.74 13.37 -7.88
CA SER A 178 -5.01 11.94 -7.78
C SER A 178 -6.25 11.51 -8.56
N ILE A 179 -7.33 12.31 -8.50
CA ILE A 179 -8.54 12.06 -9.27
C ILE A 179 -8.28 12.22 -10.78
N GLU A 180 -7.52 13.25 -11.18
CA GLU A 180 -7.15 13.49 -12.57
C GLU A 180 -6.29 12.34 -13.12
N MET A 181 -5.32 11.85 -12.35
CA MET A 181 -4.51 10.68 -12.74
C MET A 181 -5.39 9.44 -12.99
N ILE A 182 -6.32 9.13 -12.09
CA ILE A 182 -7.24 7.99 -12.22
C ILE A 182 -8.13 8.17 -13.44
N LYS A 183 -8.74 9.35 -13.63
CA LYS A 183 -9.66 9.63 -14.74
C LYS A 183 -8.98 9.64 -16.11
N ASN A 184 -7.69 9.95 -16.17
CA ASN A 184 -6.92 9.91 -17.41
C ASN A 184 -6.55 8.47 -17.79
N ALA A 185 -6.47 7.58 -16.81
CA ALA A 185 -6.13 6.18 -17.01
C ALA A 185 -7.34 5.26 -17.27
N GLY A 186 -8.59 5.79 -17.29
CA GLY A 186 -9.76 4.97 -17.61
C GLY A 186 -11.14 5.57 -17.29
#